data_aacf2d58a2822f320ac7a09a5f61dbf7
#
_entry.id   aacf2d58a2822f320ac7a09a5f61dbf7
#
_cell.length_a   1.000
_cell.length_b   1.000
_cell.length_c   1.000
_cell.angle_alpha   90.00
_cell.angle_beta   90.00
_cell.angle_gamma   90.00
#
_symmetry.space_group_name_H-M   'P 1'
#
loop_
_entity.id
_entity.type
_entity.pdbx_description
1 polymer ?
#
loop_
_entity_poly.entity_id
_entity_poly.type
_entity_poly.pdbx_seq_one_letter_code
_entity_poly.pdbx_strand_id
1 'polypeptide(L)'
;MDTGNADSQQPQRQARRRPKKVTKARLERIAVHYLGRFSSSVENLRRVLTRRLDRADWPDEEARAEAEIWLAETVEKLVGQGLVSDSAYAEGRARSLHGQGRSRRRIAEQLRQKGVGRDAIEAALDLLVEETQSPDLDFAAASRLARRRRL
;
A
#
# COMPACT_ATOMS: atom_id res chain seq x y z
N MET A 1 2.27 -29.08 -62.19
CA MET A 1 1.43 -29.71 -61.18
C MET A 1 1.91 -29.26 -59.83
N ASP A 2 1.23 -28.33 -59.31
CA ASP A 2 1.64 -27.56 -58.16
C ASP A 2 0.85 -28.10 -56.92
N THR A 3 1.57 -28.63 -55.93
CA THR A 3 0.96 -29.05 -54.69
C THR A 3 1.34 -28.05 -53.61
N GLY A 4 0.45 -27.06 -53.44
CA GLY A 4 0.56 -26.08 -52.37
C GLY A 4 0.50 -26.75 -51.00
N ASN A 5 1.60 -26.66 -50.29
CA ASN A 5 1.67 -27.01 -48.88
C ASN A 5 1.13 -25.85 -48.05
N ALA A 6 -0.12 -25.93 -47.63
CA ALA A 6 -0.68 -25.00 -46.69
C ALA A 6 -0.19 -25.34 -45.28
N ASP A 7 0.85 -24.63 -44.89
CA ASP A 7 1.37 -24.66 -43.53
C ASP A 7 0.35 -24.06 -42.56
N SER A 8 -0.39 -24.94 -41.90
CA SER A 8 -1.36 -24.60 -40.88
C SER A 8 -0.62 -24.28 -39.57
N GLN A 9 -0.15 -23.04 -39.45
CA GLN A 9 0.34 -22.54 -38.16
C GLN A 9 -0.84 -22.39 -37.21
N GLN A 10 -1.04 -23.42 -36.40
CA GLN A 10 -1.91 -23.32 -35.26
C GLN A 10 -1.29 -22.33 -34.24
N PRO A 11 -2.02 -21.30 -33.78
CA PRO A 11 -1.51 -20.43 -32.74
C PRO A 11 -1.32 -21.26 -31.46
N GLN A 12 -0.06 -21.35 -31.05
CA GLN A 12 0.30 -21.96 -29.77
C GLN A 12 -0.46 -21.21 -28.68
N ARG A 13 -1.51 -21.84 -28.13
CA ARG A 13 -2.17 -21.39 -26.92
C ARG A 13 -1.10 -21.35 -25.83
N GLN A 14 -0.63 -20.15 -25.51
CA GLN A 14 0.19 -19.94 -24.33
C GLN A 14 -0.55 -20.55 -23.16
N ALA A 15 0.01 -21.63 -22.62
CA ALA A 15 -0.51 -22.32 -21.46
C ALA A 15 -0.66 -21.27 -20.34
N ARG A 16 -1.89 -20.93 -19.97
CA ARG A 16 -2.17 -20.04 -18.86
C ARG A 16 -1.43 -20.61 -17.65
N ARG A 17 -0.38 -19.91 -17.21
CA ARG A 17 0.34 -20.29 -15.99
C ARG A 17 -0.69 -20.50 -14.90
N ARG A 18 -0.80 -21.73 -14.40
CA ARG A 18 -1.65 -22.04 -13.25
C ARG A 18 -1.29 -21.07 -12.12
N PRO A 19 -2.26 -20.38 -11.52
CA PRO A 19 -2.00 -19.49 -10.42
C PRO A 19 -1.27 -20.27 -9.33
N LYS A 20 -0.10 -19.76 -8.93
CA LYS A 20 0.73 -20.43 -7.93
C LYS A 20 -0.04 -20.44 -6.61
N LYS A 21 -0.20 -21.62 -6.02
CA LYS A 21 -0.85 -21.81 -4.72
C LYS A 21 -0.31 -20.82 -3.69
N VAL A 22 -1.17 -20.11 -3.00
CA VAL A 22 -0.78 -19.21 -1.92
C VAL A 22 -0.54 -20.05 -0.66
N THR A 23 0.61 -19.82 -0.03
CA THR A 23 0.98 -20.40 1.28
C THR A 23 1.28 -19.28 2.24
N LYS A 24 1.30 -19.55 3.55
CA LYS A 24 1.67 -18.57 4.57
C LYS A 24 3.04 -17.95 4.30
N ALA A 25 4.04 -18.77 4.02
CA ALA A 25 5.40 -18.30 3.71
C ALA A 25 5.44 -17.41 2.46
N ARG A 26 4.64 -17.75 1.45
CA ARG A 26 4.55 -16.92 0.25
C ARG A 26 3.87 -15.59 0.51
N LEU A 27 2.80 -15.58 1.32
CA LEU A 27 2.10 -14.36 1.71
C LEU A 27 3.03 -13.42 2.46
N GLU A 28 3.84 -13.92 3.37
CA GLU A 28 4.85 -13.16 4.09
C GLU A 28 5.89 -12.56 3.14
N ARG A 29 6.41 -13.33 2.19
CA ARG A 29 7.35 -12.81 1.18
C ARG A 29 6.74 -11.72 0.30
N ILE A 30 5.46 -11.86 -0.05
CA ILE A 30 4.73 -10.83 -0.79
C ILE A 30 4.64 -9.55 0.03
N ALA A 31 4.30 -9.66 1.31
CA ALA A 31 4.19 -8.51 2.21
C ALA A 31 5.53 -7.78 2.39
N VAL A 32 6.60 -8.52 2.65
CA VAL A 32 7.96 -7.95 2.80
C VAL A 32 8.42 -7.29 1.50
N HIS A 33 8.19 -7.92 0.36
CA HIS A 33 8.53 -7.35 -0.94
C HIS A 33 7.75 -6.04 -1.21
N TYR A 34 6.47 -6.01 -0.87
CA TYR A 34 5.64 -4.81 -0.99
C TYR A 34 6.17 -3.67 -0.12
N LEU A 35 6.47 -3.95 1.15
CA LEU A 35 7.00 -2.96 2.10
C LEU A 35 8.41 -2.46 1.72
N GLY A 36 9.19 -3.26 1.01
CA GLY A 36 10.48 -2.85 0.46
C GLY A 36 10.35 -1.82 -0.68
N ARG A 37 9.19 -1.72 -1.30
CA ARG A 37 8.92 -0.80 -2.43
C ARG A 37 8.01 0.36 -2.07
N PHE A 38 7.10 0.19 -1.12
CA PHE A 38 6.05 1.14 -0.80
C PHE A 38 5.98 1.41 0.70
N SER A 39 5.92 2.67 1.06
CA SER A 39 5.50 3.07 2.39
C SER A 39 4.02 2.75 2.57
N SER A 40 3.64 2.18 3.70
CA SER A 40 2.28 1.69 3.92
C SER A 40 1.84 1.85 5.36
N SER A 41 0.55 2.12 5.55
CA SER A 41 -0.12 1.90 6.82
C SER A 41 -0.40 0.41 7.03
N VAL A 42 -0.65 0.01 8.26
CA VAL A 42 -1.02 -1.38 8.61
C VAL A 42 -2.27 -1.81 7.85
N GLU A 43 -3.30 -0.98 7.86
CA GLU A 43 -4.56 -1.26 7.16
C GLU A 43 -4.39 -1.34 5.64
N ASN A 44 -3.58 -0.46 5.06
CA ASN A 44 -3.30 -0.53 3.63
C ASN A 44 -2.57 -1.83 3.26
N LEU A 45 -1.64 -2.28 4.09
CA LEU A 45 -0.99 -3.59 3.91
C LEU A 45 -2.02 -4.72 3.95
N ARG A 46 -2.95 -4.72 4.91
CA ARG A 46 -4.05 -5.70 4.96
C ARG A 46 -4.85 -5.72 3.67
N ARG A 47 -5.25 -4.57 3.17
CA ARG A 47 -6.00 -4.44 1.91
C ARG A 47 -5.23 -5.00 0.72
N VAL A 48 -3.93 -4.75 0.64
CA VAL A 48 -3.05 -5.30 -0.41
C VAL A 48 -3.02 -6.82 -0.34
N LEU A 49 -2.83 -7.38 0.84
CA LEU A 49 -2.79 -8.83 1.03
C LEU A 49 -4.16 -9.48 0.79
N THR A 50 -5.24 -8.86 1.24
CA THR A 50 -6.62 -9.34 0.99
C THR A 50 -6.89 -9.44 -0.51
N ARG A 51 -6.57 -8.39 -1.29
CA ARG A 51 -6.71 -8.45 -2.75
C ARG A 51 -5.88 -9.57 -3.38
N ARG A 52 -4.76 -9.93 -2.77
CA ARG A 52 -3.93 -11.05 -3.23
C ARG A 52 -4.62 -12.38 -2.99
N LEU A 53 -5.27 -12.55 -1.82
CA LEU A 53 -6.06 -13.74 -1.51
C LEU A 53 -7.29 -13.84 -2.41
N ASP A 54 -7.96 -12.74 -2.69
CA ASP A 54 -9.16 -12.70 -3.54
C ASP A 54 -8.88 -13.10 -5.00
N ARG A 55 -7.66 -12.90 -5.46
CA ARG A 55 -7.23 -13.30 -6.81
C ARG A 55 -6.70 -14.73 -6.92
N ALA A 56 -6.57 -15.42 -5.80
CA ALA A 56 -6.08 -16.79 -5.76
C ALA A 56 -7.25 -17.77 -5.87
N ASP A 57 -6.98 -18.95 -6.43
CA ASP A 57 -7.94 -20.03 -6.46
C ASP A 57 -7.84 -20.84 -5.16
N TRP A 58 -8.99 -21.04 -4.51
CA TRP A 58 -9.10 -21.78 -3.27
C TRP A 58 -9.93 -23.05 -3.51
N PRO A 59 -9.54 -24.22 -2.94
CA PRO A 59 -10.28 -25.46 -3.11
C PRO A 59 -11.66 -25.42 -2.44
N ASP A 60 -11.78 -24.67 -1.33
CA ASP A 60 -12.99 -24.50 -0.54
C ASP A 60 -12.93 -23.24 0.33
N GLU A 61 -14.04 -22.94 1.01
CA GLU A 61 -14.14 -21.77 1.90
C GLU A 61 -13.26 -21.91 3.15
N GLU A 62 -13.03 -23.13 3.63
CA GLU A 62 -12.19 -23.39 4.80
C GLU A 62 -10.72 -23.01 4.51
N ALA A 63 -10.23 -23.40 3.35
CA ALA A 63 -8.86 -23.02 2.92
C ALA A 63 -8.72 -21.50 2.77
N ARG A 64 -9.75 -20.82 2.26
CA ARG A 64 -9.77 -19.36 2.17
C ARG A 64 -9.79 -18.71 3.56
N ALA A 65 -10.59 -19.22 4.48
CA ALA A 65 -10.66 -18.74 5.87
C ALA A 65 -9.33 -18.94 6.61
N GLU A 66 -8.67 -20.09 6.42
CA GLU A 66 -7.32 -20.32 6.96
C GLU A 66 -6.30 -19.29 6.44
N ALA A 67 -6.39 -18.96 5.17
CA ALA A 67 -5.52 -17.94 4.58
C ALA A 67 -5.75 -16.54 5.17
N GLU A 68 -6.96 -16.21 5.60
CA GLU A 68 -7.23 -14.97 6.34
C GLU A 68 -6.54 -14.95 7.70
N ILE A 69 -6.47 -16.09 8.37
CA ILE A 69 -5.72 -16.24 9.62
C ILE A 69 -4.22 -16.01 9.36
N TRP A 70 -3.66 -16.59 8.29
CA TRP A 70 -2.27 -16.33 7.90
C TRP A 70 -1.99 -14.86 7.62
N LEU A 71 -2.94 -14.19 6.98
CA LEU A 71 -2.84 -12.75 6.72
C LEU A 71 -2.76 -11.96 8.02
N ALA A 72 -3.65 -12.21 8.97
CA ALA A 72 -3.66 -11.54 10.26
C ALA A 72 -2.35 -11.78 11.02
N GLU A 73 -1.88 -13.02 11.08
CA GLU A 73 -0.62 -13.38 11.73
C GLU A 73 0.60 -12.74 11.05
N THR A 74 0.60 -12.68 9.72
CA THR A 74 1.66 -12.03 8.94
C THR A 74 1.74 -10.55 9.25
N VAL A 75 0.61 -9.86 9.24
CA VAL A 75 0.55 -8.42 9.56
C VAL A 75 1.03 -8.16 10.98
N GLU A 76 0.56 -8.93 11.96
CA GLU A 76 0.97 -8.82 13.36
C GLU A 76 2.49 -9.03 13.53
N LYS A 77 3.04 -10.04 12.86
CA LYS A 77 4.48 -10.30 12.85
C LYS A 77 5.28 -9.11 12.30
N LEU A 78 4.86 -8.56 11.18
CA LEU A 78 5.55 -7.43 10.54
C LEU A 78 5.44 -6.14 11.35
N VAL A 79 4.32 -5.91 12.03
CA VAL A 79 4.17 -4.83 13.01
C VAL A 79 5.15 -5.02 14.17
N GLY A 80 5.21 -6.23 14.74
CA GLY A 80 6.11 -6.55 15.84
C GLY A 80 7.59 -6.41 15.48
N GLN A 81 7.95 -6.63 14.22
CA GLN A 81 9.31 -6.45 13.69
C GLN A 81 9.63 -4.99 13.30
N GLY A 82 8.66 -4.09 13.41
CA GLY A 82 8.83 -2.69 13.00
C GLY A 82 8.91 -2.46 11.49
N LEU A 83 8.55 -3.44 10.67
CA LEU A 83 8.57 -3.33 9.20
C LEU A 83 7.40 -2.55 8.63
N VAL A 84 6.33 -2.41 9.39
CA VAL A 84 5.17 -1.54 9.09
C VAL A 84 4.73 -0.84 10.37
N SER A 85 4.50 0.46 10.28
CA SER A 85 4.16 1.32 11.43
C SER A 85 3.26 2.46 10.98
N ASP A 86 2.11 2.60 11.59
CA ASP A 86 1.20 3.72 11.31
C ASP A 86 1.80 5.07 11.70
N SER A 87 2.56 5.14 12.80
CA SER A 87 3.25 6.36 13.22
C SER A 87 4.26 6.81 12.17
N ALA A 88 5.16 5.92 11.75
CA ALA A 88 6.17 6.22 10.74
C ALA A 88 5.53 6.58 9.39
N TYR A 89 4.49 5.85 9.00
CA TYR A 89 3.73 6.15 7.77
C TYR A 89 3.08 7.53 7.83
N ALA A 90 2.38 7.84 8.92
CA ALA A 90 1.69 9.12 9.10
C ALA A 90 2.67 10.30 9.08
N GLU A 91 3.77 10.20 9.78
CA GLU A 91 4.82 11.22 9.80
C GLU A 91 5.42 11.49 8.42
N GLY A 92 5.85 10.45 7.74
CA GLY A 92 6.45 10.56 6.40
C GLY A 92 5.44 11.09 5.36
N ARG A 93 4.20 10.60 5.42
CA ARG A 93 3.15 11.05 4.50
C ARG A 93 2.71 12.48 4.77
N ALA A 94 2.61 12.88 6.03
CA ALA A 94 2.29 14.26 6.41
C ALA A 94 3.35 15.24 5.89
N ARG A 95 4.64 14.93 6.03
CA ARG A 95 5.72 15.75 5.47
C ARG A 95 5.61 15.87 3.96
N SER A 96 5.40 14.78 3.27
CA SER A 96 5.27 14.75 1.81
C SER A 96 4.09 15.58 1.32
N LEU A 97 2.92 15.41 1.92
CA LEU A 97 1.70 16.14 1.55
C LEU A 97 1.81 17.63 1.90
N HIS A 98 2.39 17.97 3.05
CA HIS A 98 2.67 19.35 3.40
C HIS A 98 3.62 20.02 2.40
N GLY A 99 4.69 19.32 2.01
CA GLY A 99 5.60 19.77 0.98
C GLY A 99 4.94 20.00 -0.39
N GLN A 100 3.83 19.34 -0.65
CA GLN A 100 2.99 19.54 -1.84
C GLN A 100 1.97 20.68 -1.69
N GLY A 101 1.91 21.34 -0.55
CA GLY A 101 0.98 22.42 -0.27
C GLY A 101 -0.41 21.97 0.18
N ARG A 102 -0.54 20.75 0.71
CA ARG A 102 -1.82 20.26 1.22
C ARG A 102 -2.11 20.86 2.60
N SER A 103 -3.39 21.21 2.83
CA SER A 103 -3.86 21.69 4.12
C SER A 103 -3.83 20.60 5.21
N ARG A 104 -3.81 21.00 6.48
CA ARG A 104 -3.93 20.11 7.64
C ARG A 104 -5.11 19.15 7.51
N ARG A 105 -6.27 19.67 7.16
CA ARG A 105 -7.50 18.89 6.95
C ARG A 105 -7.32 17.83 5.86
N ARG A 106 -6.72 18.21 4.75
CA ARG A 106 -6.49 17.30 3.61
C ARG A 106 -5.51 16.20 3.96
N ILE A 107 -4.46 16.52 4.70
CA ILE A 107 -3.49 15.54 5.21
C ILE A 107 -4.21 14.53 6.12
N ALA A 108 -4.96 15.02 7.11
CA ALA A 108 -5.71 14.16 8.03
C ALA A 108 -6.70 13.25 7.30
N GLU A 109 -7.43 13.77 6.31
CA GLU A 109 -8.37 13.01 5.51
C GLU A 109 -7.68 11.88 4.73
N GLN A 110 -6.56 12.15 4.07
CA GLN A 110 -5.81 11.13 3.33
C GLN A 110 -5.26 10.05 4.25
N LEU A 111 -4.79 10.41 5.43
CA LEU A 111 -4.31 9.44 6.42
C LEU A 111 -5.45 8.55 6.94
N ARG A 112 -6.64 9.14 7.19
CA ARG A 112 -7.84 8.36 7.56
C ARG A 112 -8.24 7.37 6.47
N GLN A 113 -8.19 7.76 5.22
CA GLN A 113 -8.49 6.88 4.08
C GLN A 113 -7.52 5.68 4.02
N LYS A 114 -6.31 5.84 4.51
CA LYS A 114 -5.32 4.76 4.65
C LYS A 114 -5.49 3.94 5.93
N GLY A 115 -6.51 4.23 6.72
CA GLY A 115 -6.81 3.51 7.96
C GLY A 115 -5.92 3.87 9.14
N VAL A 116 -5.23 5.01 9.09
CA VAL A 116 -4.46 5.51 10.23
C VAL A 116 -5.41 6.05 11.28
N GLY A 117 -5.20 5.68 12.54
CA GLY A 117 -6.01 6.11 13.66
C GLY A 117 -5.81 7.60 14.00
N ARG A 118 -6.80 8.16 14.69
CA ARG A 118 -6.83 9.58 15.06
C ARG A 118 -5.59 10.02 15.83
N ASP A 119 -5.17 9.24 16.82
CA ASP A 119 -4.03 9.61 17.68
C ASP A 119 -2.72 9.67 16.90
N ALA A 120 -2.50 8.73 15.98
CA ALA A 120 -1.33 8.73 15.12
C ALA A 120 -1.35 9.89 14.11
N ILE A 121 -2.52 10.28 13.62
CA ILE A 121 -2.69 11.45 12.75
C ILE A 121 -2.37 12.73 13.51
N GLU A 122 -2.93 12.92 14.69
CA GLU A 122 -2.70 14.10 15.51
C GLU A 122 -1.22 14.23 15.89
N ALA A 123 -0.60 13.13 16.32
CA ALA A 123 0.83 13.10 16.65
C ALA A 123 1.71 13.47 15.44
N ALA A 124 1.39 12.97 14.25
CA ALA A 124 2.12 13.31 13.03
C ALA A 124 1.98 14.78 12.65
N LEU A 125 0.79 15.35 12.82
CA LEU A 125 0.54 16.78 12.54
C LEU A 125 1.22 17.69 13.55
N ASP A 126 1.23 17.31 14.82
CA ASP A 126 1.93 18.06 15.89
C ASP A 126 3.45 18.04 15.66
N LEU A 127 4.00 16.90 15.27
CA LEU A 127 5.41 16.79 14.88
C LEU A 127 5.76 17.68 13.68
N LEU A 128 4.85 17.74 12.71
CA LEU A 128 5.01 18.57 11.53
C LEU A 128 5.04 20.07 11.90
N VAL A 129 4.21 20.51 12.86
CA VAL A 129 4.24 21.89 13.42
C VAL A 129 5.60 22.17 14.03
N GLU A 130 6.14 21.28 14.84
CA GLU A 130 7.48 21.42 15.45
C GLU A 130 8.58 21.49 14.39
N GLU A 131 8.57 20.59 13.42
CA GLU A 131 9.58 20.55 12.36
C GLU A 131 9.56 21.77 11.44
N THR A 132 8.38 22.29 11.15
CA THR A 132 8.23 23.47 10.27
C THR A 132 8.37 24.80 11.03
N GLN A 133 8.37 24.75 12.36
CA GLN A 133 8.35 25.92 13.25
C GLN A 133 7.19 26.88 12.90
N SER A 134 6.10 26.35 12.39
CA SER A 134 4.92 27.11 11.97
C SER A 134 3.68 26.57 12.67
N PRO A 135 3.04 27.36 13.54
CA PRO A 135 1.80 26.96 14.18
C PRO A 135 0.63 26.88 13.19
N ASP A 136 0.72 27.58 12.08
CA ASP A 136 -0.27 27.55 11.00
C ASP A 136 0.29 26.77 9.80
N LEU A 137 -0.02 25.46 9.78
CA LEU A 137 0.40 24.57 8.70
C LEU A 137 -0.25 24.95 7.36
N ASP A 138 -1.46 25.47 7.38
CA ASP A 138 -2.20 25.82 6.17
C ASP A 138 -1.58 27.02 5.50
N PHE A 139 -1.19 28.05 6.27
CA PHE A 139 -0.48 29.20 5.76
C PHE A 139 0.90 28.80 5.20
N ALA A 140 1.65 27.96 5.93
CA ALA A 140 2.96 27.47 5.48
C ALA A 140 2.83 26.65 4.18
N ALA A 141 1.80 25.81 4.06
CA ALA A 141 1.51 25.02 2.86
C ALA A 141 1.13 25.92 1.67
N ALA A 142 0.27 26.91 1.89
CA ALA A 142 -0.13 27.87 0.87
C ALA A 142 1.07 28.70 0.36
N SER A 143 1.93 29.14 1.27
CA SER A 143 3.14 29.89 0.92
C SER A 143 4.11 29.06 0.07
N ARG A 144 4.30 27.78 0.40
CA ARG A 144 5.12 26.86 -0.41
C ARG A 144 4.53 26.63 -1.79
N LEU A 145 3.22 26.44 -1.88
CA LEU A 145 2.53 26.26 -3.15
C LEU A 145 2.66 27.48 -4.05
N ALA A 146 2.48 28.67 -3.48
CA ALA A 146 2.66 29.94 -4.19
C ALA A 146 4.07 30.09 -4.75
N ARG A 147 5.09 29.81 -3.94
CA ARG A 147 6.51 29.87 -4.39
C ARG A 147 6.77 28.88 -5.52
N ARG A 148 6.24 27.66 -5.44
CA ARG A 148 6.43 26.64 -6.50
C ARG A 148 5.78 27.03 -7.80
N ARG A 149 4.65 27.73 -7.76
CA ARG A 149 3.93 28.23 -8.94
C ARG A 149 4.40 29.60 -9.39
N ARG A 150 5.36 30.20 -8.71
CA ARG A 150 5.88 31.54 -8.97
C ARG A 150 4.78 32.63 -8.98
N LEU A 151 3.84 32.49 -8.07
CA LEU A 151 2.78 33.46 -7.82
C LEU A 151 3.26 34.58 -6.88
#